data_0464dd037f9d9c8f1bedd70d9c551df2
#
_entry.id   0464dd037f9d9c8f1bedd70d9c551df2
#
_cell.length_a   1.000
_cell.length_b   1.000
_cell.length_c   1.000
_cell.angle_alpha   90.00
_cell.angle_beta   90.00
_cell.angle_gamma   90.00
#
_symmetry.space_group_name_H-M   'P 1'
#
loop_
_entity.id
_entity.type
_entity.pdbx_description
1 polymer ?
#
loop_
_entity_poly.entity_id
_entity_poly.type
_entity_poly.pdbx_seq_one_letter_code
_entity_poly.pdbx_strand_id
1 'polypeptide(L)'
;MTKKKSKLFDSRILWAIASIVASLFIWVYITGTQEESIEKTFNNVEVQFIGEDTLQASRGYVINNISAETVSVKISGTRRNIGSLSASDVKATIDVSLISTTGTITQYYTLTFPDSVDPDAVSLVSSNPSVISFNVTRMSSKEVPVEVQWEGSTAEGYIAEDVEFEPSVVTISGPESELENIEYVYAVMGGDELTMTRTAEVPFVLMDKDDKELDSSGLEFDVDTISVTIPISMMKEVPLYVQCSYGAGATEENTFIKIEPSTITISGDTSVVSSINRIDVATIDLTDFALTLQDTYAIQIGRAHVRTP
;
A
#
# COMPACT_ATOMS: atom_id res chain seq x y z
N MET A 1 27.39 -65.61 -79.79
CA MET A 1 26.24 -64.87 -79.24
C MET A 1 26.55 -63.41 -79.27
N THR A 2 26.06 -62.69 -80.21
CA THR A 2 26.31 -61.28 -80.48
C THR A 2 25.23 -60.46 -79.69
N LYS A 3 25.65 -59.75 -78.62
CA LYS A 3 24.80 -58.81 -77.95
C LYS A 3 24.44 -57.64 -78.83
N LYS A 4 23.19 -57.58 -79.28
CA LYS A 4 22.58 -56.44 -80.01
C LYS A 4 22.57 -55.21 -79.08
N LYS A 5 23.56 -54.28 -79.20
CA LYS A 5 23.53 -53.01 -78.57
C LYS A 5 22.30 -52.25 -79.08
N SER A 6 21.41 -51.85 -78.13
CA SER A 6 20.20 -51.12 -78.44
C SER A 6 20.61 -49.72 -79.05
N LYS A 7 20.21 -49.44 -80.28
CA LYS A 7 20.42 -48.16 -80.97
C LYS A 7 19.74 -46.94 -80.29
N LEU A 8 19.03 -47.17 -79.17
CA LEU A 8 18.37 -46.15 -78.40
C LEU A 8 19.34 -45.21 -77.63
N PHE A 9 20.53 -45.73 -77.21
CA PHE A 9 21.54 -44.91 -76.49
C PHE A 9 22.43 -44.03 -77.40
N ASP A 10 22.34 -44.13 -78.69
CA ASP A 10 23.13 -43.33 -79.65
C ASP A 10 22.35 -42.15 -80.25
N SER A 11 21.11 -41.94 -79.87
CA SER A 11 20.28 -40.84 -80.36
C SER A 11 20.57 -39.57 -79.58
N ARG A 12 21.14 -38.55 -80.23
CA ARG A 12 21.37 -37.19 -79.68
C ARG A 12 20.08 -36.59 -79.13
N ILE A 13 18.93 -36.91 -79.72
CA ILE A 13 17.60 -36.44 -79.31
C ILE A 13 17.19 -37.04 -77.97
N LEU A 14 17.49 -38.33 -77.73
CA LEU A 14 17.19 -38.99 -76.47
C LEU A 14 17.98 -38.41 -75.30
N TRP A 15 19.27 -38.08 -75.53
CA TRP A 15 20.09 -37.40 -74.56
C TRP A 15 19.66 -35.94 -74.32
N ALA A 16 19.17 -35.24 -75.31
CA ALA A 16 18.63 -33.90 -75.20
C ALA A 16 17.33 -33.93 -74.35
N ILE A 17 16.43 -34.89 -74.60
CA ILE A 17 15.20 -35.06 -73.78
C ILE A 17 15.55 -35.44 -72.37
N ALA A 18 16.47 -36.39 -72.12
CA ALA A 18 16.91 -36.80 -70.80
C ALA A 18 17.53 -35.61 -70.00
N SER A 19 18.31 -34.75 -70.70
CA SER A 19 18.86 -33.53 -70.07
C SER A 19 17.77 -32.53 -69.63
N ILE A 20 16.78 -32.31 -70.52
CA ILE A 20 15.63 -31.44 -70.18
C ILE A 20 14.85 -31.98 -69.01
N VAL A 21 14.56 -33.31 -68.97
CA VAL A 21 13.86 -33.97 -67.89
C VAL A 21 14.70 -33.90 -66.61
N ALA A 22 15.98 -34.18 -66.64
CA ALA A 22 16.88 -34.04 -65.46
C ALA A 22 16.96 -32.61 -64.98
N SER A 23 17.05 -31.62 -65.86
CA SER A 23 17.02 -30.20 -65.51
C SER A 23 15.69 -29.80 -64.82
N LEU A 24 14.56 -30.29 -65.33
CA LEU A 24 13.26 -30.06 -64.78
C LEU A 24 13.13 -30.70 -63.36
N PHE A 25 13.64 -31.91 -63.20
CA PHE A 25 13.66 -32.58 -61.89
C PHE A 25 14.55 -31.81 -60.88
N ILE A 26 15.72 -31.35 -61.32
CA ILE A 26 16.62 -30.56 -60.48
C ILE A 26 15.95 -29.22 -60.14
N TRP A 27 15.32 -28.56 -61.11
CA TRP A 27 14.61 -27.31 -60.89
C TRP A 27 13.45 -27.48 -59.90
N VAL A 28 12.60 -28.51 -60.05
CA VAL A 28 11.50 -28.83 -59.11
C VAL A 28 12.07 -29.15 -57.74
N TYR A 29 13.16 -29.93 -57.66
CA TYR A 29 13.82 -30.26 -56.41
C TYR A 29 14.34 -29.00 -55.68
N ILE A 30 15.06 -28.14 -56.38
CA ILE A 30 15.61 -26.90 -55.82
C ILE A 30 14.49 -25.96 -55.44
N THR A 31 13.47 -25.75 -56.29
CA THR A 31 12.34 -24.89 -56.01
C THR A 31 11.47 -25.42 -54.88
N GLY A 32 11.32 -26.74 -54.78
CA GLY A 32 10.54 -27.40 -53.71
C GLY A 32 11.27 -27.46 -52.37
N THR A 33 12.61 -27.32 -52.37
CA THR A 33 13.42 -27.30 -51.13
C THR A 33 13.77 -25.89 -50.67
N GLN A 34 13.62 -24.87 -51.50
CA GLN A 34 13.74 -23.46 -51.10
C GLN A 34 12.46 -23.02 -50.44
N GLU A 35 12.39 -23.18 -49.12
CA GLU A 35 11.34 -22.53 -48.31
C GLU A 35 11.62 -21.01 -48.33
N GLU A 36 10.73 -20.26 -48.94
CA GLU A 36 10.79 -18.81 -49.02
C GLU A 36 10.69 -18.23 -47.64
N SER A 37 11.78 -17.64 -47.12
CA SER A 37 11.75 -16.94 -45.84
C SER A 37 11.05 -15.60 -46.00
N ILE A 38 10.11 -15.34 -45.14
CA ILE A 38 9.40 -14.06 -45.05
C ILE A 38 9.82 -13.33 -43.77
N GLU A 39 9.74 -12.02 -43.78
CA GLU A 39 9.93 -11.20 -42.62
C GLU A 39 8.56 -10.73 -42.10
N LYS A 40 8.35 -10.77 -40.77
CA LYS A 40 7.14 -10.31 -40.15
C LYS A 40 7.47 -9.49 -38.91
N THR A 41 6.80 -8.34 -38.74
CA THR A 41 6.95 -7.47 -37.59
C THR A 41 5.78 -7.67 -36.65
N PHE A 42 6.07 -7.86 -35.38
CA PHE A 42 5.11 -7.93 -34.30
C PHE A 42 5.32 -6.72 -33.38
N ASN A 43 4.28 -5.94 -33.21
CA ASN A 43 4.27 -4.81 -32.26
C ASN A 43 3.52 -5.23 -31.01
N ASN A 44 3.88 -4.61 -29.88
CA ASN A 44 3.26 -4.88 -28.58
C ASN A 44 3.38 -6.36 -28.14
N VAL A 45 4.53 -6.96 -28.35
CA VAL A 45 4.87 -8.28 -27.81
C VAL A 45 5.12 -8.11 -26.32
N GLU A 46 4.40 -8.86 -25.49
CA GLU A 46 4.46 -8.79 -24.04
C GLU A 46 5.81 -9.30 -23.51
N VAL A 47 6.37 -8.56 -22.55
CA VAL A 47 7.56 -8.97 -21.80
C VAL A 47 7.11 -9.77 -20.58
N GLN A 48 7.62 -11.01 -20.48
CA GLN A 48 7.33 -11.88 -19.32
C GLN A 48 8.60 -12.26 -18.60
N PHE A 49 8.56 -12.14 -17.29
CA PHE A 49 9.65 -12.61 -16.42
C PHE A 49 9.38 -14.04 -15.97
N ILE A 50 10.37 -14.90 -16.13
CA ILE A 50 10.31 -16.31 -15.72
C ILE A 50 11.15 -16.47 -14.46
N GLY A 51 10.60 -17.17 -13.44
CA GLY A 51 11.30 -17.45 -12.20
C GLY A 51 11.18 -16.37 -11.13
N GLU A 52 10.24 -15.43 -11.24
CA GLU A 52 9.93 -14.44 -10.20
C GLU A 52 9.56 -15.11 -8.86
N ASP A 53 8.68 -16.14 -8.90
CA ASP A 53 8.33 -16.90 -7.70
C ASP A 53 9.55 -17.53 -7.03
N THR A 54 10.49 -18.04 -7.83
CA THR A 54 11.75 -18.63 -7.34
C THR A 54 12.66 -17.56 -6.75
N LEU A 55 12.74 -16.41 -7.40
CA LEU A 55 13.52 -15.26 -6.97
C LEU A 55 13.02 -14.73 -5.62
N GLN A 56 11.70 -14.57 -5.50
CA GLN A 56 11.04 -14.13 -4.27
C GLN A 56 11.19 -15.16 -3.15
N ALA A 57 10.87 -16.43 -3.41
CA ALA A 57 10.91 -17.48 -2.39
C ALA A 57 12.32 -17.78 -1.88
N SER A 58 13.34 -17.73 -2.76
CA SER A 58 14.72 -18.11 -2.40
C SER A 58 15.54 -16.96 -1.83
N ARG A 59 15.24 -15.71 -2.20
CA ARG A 59 16.07 -14.54 -1.89
C ARG A 59 15.30 -13.34 -1.35
N GLY A 60 13.95 -13.37 -1.41
CA GLY A 60 13.11 -12.24 -1.04
C GLY A 60 13.26 -11.05 -1.99
N TYR A 61 13.63 -11.31 -3.26
CA TYR A 61 13.78 -10.25 -4.26
C TYR A 61 12.51 -10.12 -5.09
N VAL A 62 12.18 -8.87 -5.43
CA VAL A 62 11.08 -8.51 -6.33
C VAL A 62 11.59 -7.58 -7.43
N ILE A 63 10.87 -7.60 -8.56
CA ILE A 63 11.17 -6.79 -9.72
C ILE A 63 10.20 -5.62 -9.76
N ASN A 64 10.72 -4.42 -9.96
CA ASN A 64 9.95 -3.20 -10.15
C ASN A 64 10.60 -2.28 -11.21
N ASN A 65 9.95 -1.17 -11.56
CA ASN A 65 10.47 -0.15 -12.49
C ASN A 65 10.96 -0.74 -13.82
N ILE A 66 10.09 -1.53 -14.48
CA ILE A 66 10.37 -2.14 -15.79
C ILE A 66 10.36 -1.05 -16.86
N SER A 67 11.44 -0.95 -17.66
CA SER A 67 11.60 0.09 -18.68
C SER A 67 10.61 -0.02 -19.86
N ALA A 68 10.11 -1.20 -20.15
CA ALA A 68 9.07 -1.43 -21.15
C ALA A 68 8.33 -2.76 -20.89
N GLU A 69 7.02 -2.71 -20.83
CA GLU A 69 6.16 -3.88 -20.69
C GLU A 69 5.94 -4.63 -22.01
N THR A 70 6.18 -3.96 -23.12
CA THR A 70 6.05 -4.53 -24.47
C THR A 70 7.22 -4.15 -25.35
N VAL A 71 7.50 -4.99 -26.33
CA VAL A 71 8.56 -4.78 -27.33
C VAL A 71 8.03 -4.96 -28.77
N SER A 72 8.68 -4.32 -29.72
CA SER A 72 8.45 -4.57 -31.14
C SER A 72 9.56 -5.44 -31.69
N VAL A 73 9.23 -6.56 -32.30
CA VAL A 73 10.20 -7.51 -32.85
C VAL A 73 9.93 -7.79 -34.31
N LYS A 74 10.98 -7.87 -35.10
CA LYS A 74 10.94 -8.28 -36.48
C LYS A 74 11.68 -9.61 -36.62
N ILE A 75 10.98 -10.63 -37.05
CA ILE A 75 11.52 -11.98 -37.21
C ILE A 75 11.46 -12.41 -38.67
N SER A 76 12.36 -13.29 -39.05
CA SER A 76 12.42 -13.96 -40.35
C SER A 76 12.26 -15.46 -40.17
N GLY A 77 11.50 -16.09 -41.02
CA GLY A 77 11.26 -17.54 -40.99
C GLY A 77 10.42 -17.98 -42.19
N THR A 78 10.18 -19.28 -42.30
CA THR A 78 9.33 -19.80 -43.36
C THR A 78 7.88 -19.35 -43.18
N ARG A 79 7.16 -19.17 -44.28
CA ARG A 79 5.72 -18.82 -44.23
C ARG A 79 4.91 -19.82 -43.41
N ARG A 80 5.34 -21.08 -43.38
CA ARG A 80 4.67 -22.13 -42.59
C ARG A 80 4.80 -21.89 -41.09
N ASN A 81 5.97 -21.45 -40.63
CA ASN A 81 6.26 -21.25 -39.22
C ASN A 81 5.73 -19.93 -38.69
N ILE A 82 5.93 -18.82 -39.42
CA ILE A 82 5.59 -17.50 -38.90
C ILE A 82 4.36 -16.85 -39.52
N GLY A 83 3.82 -17.45 -40.61
CA GLY A 83 2.74 -16.84 -41.37
C GLY A 83 1.46 -16.62 -40.59
N SER A 84 1.08 -17.59 -39.77
CA SER A 84 -0.17 -17.58 -38.94
C SER A 84 0.01 -16.95 -37.56
N LEU A 85 1.23 -16.65 -37.11
CA LEU A 85 1.48 -16.08 -35.80
C LEU A 85 0.89 -14.67 -35.68
N SER A 86 0.31 -14.40 -34.50
CA SER A 86 -0.09 -13.05 -34.04
C SER A 86 0.88 -12.53 -33.00
N ALA A 87 0.76 -11.25 -32.60
CA ALA A 87 1.60 -10.67 -31.55
C ALA A 87 1.40 -11.38 -30.19
N SER A 88 0.20 -11.90 -29.93
CA SER A 88 -0.11 -12.64 -28.71
C SER A 88 0.52 -14.03 -28.64
N ASP A 89 0.94 -14.59 -29.76
CA ASP A 89 1.58 -15.90 -29.84
C ASP A 89 3.10 -15.82 -29.60
N VAL A 90 3.67 -14.61 -29.65
CA VAL A 90 5.08 -14.36 -29.44
C VAL A 90 5.25 -13.69 -28.09
N LYS A 91 6.15 -14.20 -27.26
CA LYS A 91 6.45 -13.62 -25.95
C LYS A 91 7.94 -13.30 -25.84
N ALA A 92 8.25 -12.17 -25.24
CA ALA A 92 9.62 -11.80 -24.92
C ALA A 92 9.88 -12.21 -23.45
N THR A 93 10.69 -13.24 -23.24
CA THR A 93 10.92 -13.82 -21.91
C THR A 93 12.30 -13.47 -21.37
N ILE A 94 12.35 -13.14 -20.08
CA ILE A 94 13.58 -12.87 -19.32
C ILE A 94 13.60 -13.83 -18.12
N ASP A 95 14.64 -14.64 -18.02
CA ASP A 95 14.82 -15.53 -16.87
C ASP A 95 15.55 -14.77 -15.75
N VAL A 96 14.86 -14.60 -14.62
CA VAL A 96 15.35 -13.87 -13.46
C VAL A 96 15.69 -14.79 -12.29
N SER A 97 15.49 -16.11 -12.41
CA SER A 97 15.69 -17.10 -11.36
C SER A 97 17.11 -17.12 -10.78
N LEU A 98 18.10 -16.73 -11.56
CA LEU A 98 19.53 -16.73 -11.19
C LEU A 98 20.06 -15.38 -10.71
N ILE A 99 19.22 -14.33 -10.68
CA ILE A 99 19.65 -13.01 -10.21
C ILE A 99 20.03 -13.08 -8.72
N SER A 100 21.22 -12.57 -8.42
CA SER A 100 21.81 -12.65 -7.07
C SER A 100 22.15 -11.29 -6.46
N THR A 101 21.89 -10.21 -7.18
CA THR A 101 22.23 -8.84 -6.76
C THR A 101 21.00 -7.95 -6.89
N THR A 102 20.89 -6.97 -6.01
CA THR A 102 19.90 -5.89 -6.08
C THR A 102 20.39 -4.73 -6.95
N GLY A 103 19.49 -3.87 -7.38
CA GLY A 103 19.77 -2.69 -8.20
C GLY A 103 19.23 -2.81 -9.62
N THR A 104 19.57 -1.82 -10.46
CA THR A 104 19.12 -1.79 -11.85
C THR A 104 19.90 -2.80 -12.69
N ILE A 105 19.19 -3.73 -13.29
CA ILE A 105 19.70 -4.78 -14.15
C ILE A 105 19.17 -4.55 -15.55
N THR A 106 20.03 -4.74 -16.55
CA THR A 106 19.68 -4.67 -17.97
C THR A 106 19.97 -6.01 -18.62
N GLN A 107 18.96 -6.63 -19.22
CA GLN A 107 19.08 -7.94 -19.86
C GLN A 107 18.47 -7.97 -21.24
N TYR A 108 19.00 -8.89 -22.07
CA TYR A 108 18.37 -9.30 -23.31
C TYR A 108 17.24 -10.27 -23.00
N TYR A 109 16.20 -10.24 -23.79
CA TYR A 109 15.11 -11.19 -23.73
C TYR A 109 15.23 -12.24 -24.82
N THR A 110 14.65 -13.40 -24.58
CA THR A 110 14.52 -14.49 -25.55
C THR A 110 13.09 -14.51 -26.07
N LEU A 111 12.93 -14.74 -27.38
CA LEU A 111 11.58 -14.91 -27.94
C LEU A 111 11.12 -16.34 -27.74
N THR A 112 9.94 -16.48 -27.19
CA THR A 112 9.25 -17.76 -27.01
C THR A 112 8.06 -17.83 -27.96
N PHE A 113 7.92 -18.96 -28.61
CA PHE A 113 6.88 -19.24 -29.60
C PHE A 113 6.01 -20.43 -29.13
N PRO A 114 4.80 -20.60 -29.66
CA PRO A 114 3.99 -21.80 -29.41
C PRO A 114 4.71 -23.09 -29.89
N ASP A 115 4.38 -24.21 -29.29
CA ASP A 115 4.96 -25.54 -29.62
C ASP A 115 4.83 -25.96 -31.08
N SER A 116 3.94 -25.30 -31.85
CA SER A 116 3.77 -25.52 -33.30
C SER A 116 4.86 -24.89 -34.15
N VAL A 117 5.74 -24.06 -33.60
CA VAL A 117 6.79 -23.33 -34.28
C VAL A 117 8.14 -23.88 -33.83
N ASP A 118 8.98 -24.27 -34.78
CA ASP A 118 10.35 -24.65 -34.48
C ASP A 118 11.18 -23.36 -34.24
N PRO A 119 11.70 -23.14 -33.04
CA PRO A 119 12.47 -21.95 -32.72
C PRO A 119 13.74 -21.79 -33.54
N ASP A 120 14.36 -22.92 -33.95
CA ASP A 120 15.58 -22.95 -34.76
C ASP A 120 15.34 -22.50 -36.20
N ALA A 121 14.09 -22.57 -36.67
CA ALA A 121 13.67 -22.12 -37.98
C ALA A 121 13.24 -20.64 -38.02
N VAL A 122 13.37 -19.89 -36.91
CA VAL A 122 13.02 -18.48 -36.81
C VAL A 122 14.25 -17.68 -36.36
N SER A 123 14.54 -16.62 -37.09
CA SER A 123 15.65 -15.73 -36.77
C SER A 123 15.14 -14.32 -36.39
N LEU A 124 15.68 -13.74 -35.33
CA LEU A 124 15.43 -12.35 -34.97
C LEU A 124 16.21 -11.43 -35.91
N VAL A 125 15.49 -10.55 -36.61
CA VAL A 125 16.10 -9.56 -37.54
C VAL A 125 16.38 -8.26 -36.82
N SER A 126 15.41 -7.76 -36.05
CA SER A 126 15.55 -6.56 -35.22
C SER A 126 14.55 -6.54 -34.07
N SER A 127 14.90 -5.80 -33.04
CA SER A 127 14.03 -5.61 -31.86
C SER A 127 14.17 -4.19 -31.32
N ASN A 128 13.06 -3.65 -30.78
CA ASN A 128 13.03 -2.31 -30.18
C ASN A 128 12.05 -2.27 -28.98
N PRO A 129 12.52 -2.02 -27.76
CA PRO A 129 13.93 -2.01 -27.36
C PRO A 129 14.59 -3.38 -27.49
N SER A 130 15.91 -3.43 -27.62
CA SER A 130 16.68 -4.67 -27.73
C SER A 130 17.02 -5.28 -26.37
N VAL A 131 16.95 -4.47 -25.33
CA VAL A 131 17.19 -4.83 -23.93
C VAL A 131 16.10 -4.24 -23.05
N ILE A 132 15.81 -4.90 -21.94
CA ILE A 132 14.91 -4.42 -20.91
C ILE A 132 15.72 -4.14 -19.64
N SER A 133 15.53 -2.96 -19.08
CA SER A 133 16.05 -2.60 -17.76
C SER A 133 14.94 -2.70 -16.74
N PHE A 134 15.25 -3.26 -15.60
CA PHE A 134 14.35 -3.39 -14.44
C PHE A 134 15.15 -3.26 -13.16
N ASN A 135 14.48 -2.88 -12.07
CA ASN A 135 15.11 -2.78 -10.77
C ASN A 135 14.78 -4.01 -9.93
N VAL A 136 15.78 -4.58 -9.29
CA VAL A 136 15.64 -5.71 -8.36
C VAL A 136 15.86 -5.19 -6.95
N THR A 137 14.83 -5.30 -6.11
CA THR A 137 14.87 -4.89 -4.70
C THR A 137 14.53 -6.06 -3.80
N ARG A 138 14.92 -5.94 -2.52
CA ARG A 138 14.54 -6.93 -1.52
C ARG A 138 13.16 -6.59 -0.97
N MET A 139 12.30 -7.61 -0.82
CA MET A 139 11.10 -7.50 0.01
C MET A 139 11.53 -7.44 1.48
N SER A 140 10.98 -6.50 2.18
CA SER A 140 11.20 -6.27 3.62
C SER A 140 9.89 -5.90 4.29
N SER A 141 9.90 -5.88 5.61
CA SER A 141 8.79 -5.33 6.41
C SER A 141 9.36 -4.29 7.36
N LYS A 142 8.64 -3.19 7.54
CA LYS A 142 8.98 -2.09 8.44
C LYS A 142 7.81 -1.79 9.34
N GLU A 143 8.06 -1.68 10.64
CA GLU A 143 7.11 -1.16 11.60
C GLU A 143 7.21 0.37 11.59
N VAL A 144 6.09 1.03 11.37
CA VAL A 144 5.98 2.48 11.21
C VAL A 144 5.04 3.04 12.25
N PRO A 145 5.41 4.08 13.00
CA PRO A 145 4.56 4.71 14.00
C PRO A 145 3.34 5.37 13.36
N VAL A 146 2.24 5.40 14.11
CA VAL A 146 1.00 6.08 13.72
C VAL A 146 0.94 7.44 14.39
N GLU A 147 0.62 8.46 13.62
CA GLU A 147 0.29 9.79 14.10
C GLU A 147 -1.16 10.11 13.73
N VAL A 148 -1.92 10.61 14.70
CA VAL A 148 -3.33 10.96 14.51
C VAL A 148 -3.55 12.42 14.81
N GLN A 149 -4.22 13.11 13.93
CA GLN A 149 -4.67 14.48 14.14
C GLN A 149 -6.20 14.53 14.16
N TRP A 150 -6.74 15.21 15.17
CA TRP A 150 -8.14 15.60 15.19
C TRP A 150 -8.31 17.00 14.63
N GLU A 151 -9.14 17.13 13.61
CA GLU A 151 -9.55 18.39 13.04
C GLU A 151 -11.03 18.63 13.37
N GLY A 152 -11.26 19.45 14.40
CA GLY A 152 -12.61 19.70 14.85
C GLY A 152 -12.69 20.57 16.10
N SER A 153 -13.89 20.62 16.67
CA SER A 153 -14.20 21.41 17.88
C SER A 153 -15.14 20.67 18.82
N THR A 154 -15.12 21.07 20.07
CA THR A 154 -16.13 20.65 21.05
C THR A 154 -17.23 21.71 21.15
N ALA A 155 -18.44 21.31 21.51
CA ALA A 155 -19.53 22.22 21.84
C ALA A 155 -19.21 23.04 23.12
N GLU A 156 -19.93 24.14 23.32
CA GLU A 156 -19.78 24.95 24.53
C GLU A 156 -20.07 24.13 25.79
N GLY A 157 -19.17 24.21 26.76
CA GLY A 157 -19.25 23.43 28.01
C GLY A 157 -18.67 22.01 27.92
N TYR A 158 -17.96 21.68 26.80
CA TYR A 158 -17.27 20.41 26.65
C TYR A 158 -15.80 20.61 26.34
N ILE A 159 -14.99 19.63 26.69
CA ILE A 159 -13.56 19.60 26.41
C ILE A 159 -13.17 18.23 25.85
N ALA A 160 -12.33 18.22 24.83
CA ALA A 160 -11.67 17.01 24.38
C ALA A 160 -10.46 16.70 25.24
N GLU A 161 -10.29 15.45 25.57
CA GLU A 161 -9.08 14.93 26.20
C GLU A 161 -8.09 14.47 25.13
N ASP A 162 -6.99 13.87 25.51
CA ASP A 162 -5.98 13.37 24.58
C ASP A 162 -6.61 12.30 23.67
N VAL A 163 -6.31 12.40 22.38
CA VAL A 163 -6.80 11.44 21.36
C VAL A 163 -6.17 10.08 21.63
N GLU A 164 -7.01 9.06 21.72
CA GLU A 164 -6.60 7.66 21.83
C GLU A 164 -6.75 6.97 20.47
N PHE A 165 -5.77 6.13 20.11
CA PHE A 165 -5.84 5.39 18.84
C PHE A 165 -5.14 4.04 18.92
N GLU A 166 -5.59 3.11 18.11
CA GLU A 166 -5.06 1.75 18.00
C GLU A 166 -5.17 1.26 16.53
N PRO A 167 -4.11 0.63 15.99
CA PRO A 167 -2.80 0.38 16.61
C PRO A 167 -1.90 1.63 16.63
N SER A 168 -0.89 1.63 17.49
CA SER A 168 0.13 2.70 17.56
C SER A 168 1.26 2.54 16.54
N VAL A 169 1.34 1.36 15.91
CA VAL A 169 2.33 0.99 14.91
C VAL A 169 1.64 0.16 13.83
N VAL A 170 1.97 0.41 12.56
CA VAL A 170 1.51 -0.38 11.40
C VAL A 170 2.69 -1.08 10.78
N THR A 171 2.54 -2.38 10.47
CA THR A 171 3.53 -3.15 9.74
C THR A 171 3.30 -3.04 8.25
N ILE A 172 4.27 -2.48 7.54
CA ILE A 172 4.23 -2.30 6.09
C ILE A 172 5.23 -3.26 5.45
N SER A 173 4.78 -4.03 4.47
CA SER A 173 5.61 -4.96 3.70
C SER A 173 5.69 -4.51 2.25
N GLY A 174 6.90 -4.54 1.66
CA GLY A 174 7.12 -4.11 0.30
C GLY A 174 8.59 -4.05 -0.10
N PRO A 175 8.91 -3.47 -1.26
CA PRO A 175 10.28 -3.25 -1.69
C PRO A 175 11.05 -2.38 -0.69
N GLU A 176 12.24 -2.83 -0.27
CA GLU A 176 13.07 -2.13 0.72
C GLU A 176 13.32 -0.65 0.36
N SER A 177 13.52 -0.36 -0.92
CA SER A 177 13.73 1.02 -1.41
C SER A 177 12.53 1.95 -1.25
N GLU A 178 11.32 1.41 -1.18
CA GLU A 178 10.09 2.19 -0.95
C GLU A 178 9.87 2.38 0.55
N LEU A 179 10.11 1.33 1.35
CA LEU A 179 9.98 1.37 2.80
C LEU A 179 10.97 2.34 3.47
N GLU A 180 12.17 2.54 2.91
CA GLU A 180 13.17 3.45 3.46
C GLU A 180 12.65 4.90 3.59
N ASN A 181 11.80 5.33 2.67
CA ASN A 181 11.29 6.70 2.61
C ASN A 181 10.08 6.95 3.52
N ILE A 182 9.45 5.91 4.06
CA ILE A 182 8.28 6.02 4.91
C ILE A 182 8.74 6.33 6.34
N GLU A 183 8.29 7.45 6.90
CA GLU A 183 8.63 7.86 8.26
C GLU A 183 7.50 7.52 9.24
N TYR A 184 6.25 7.86 8.91
CA TYR A 184 5.09 7.61 9.75
C TYR A 184 3.81 7.42 8.93
N VAL A 185 2.82 6.83 9.57
CA VAL A 185 1.44 6.69 9.08
C VAL A 185 0.62 7.82 9.67
N TYR A 186 -0.12 8.55 8.85
CA TYR A 186 -0.90 9.70 9.26
C TYR A 186 -2.39 9.50 9.04
N ALA A 187 -3.20 9.68 10.09
CA ALA A 187 -4.65 9.58 10.04
C ALA A 187 -5.30 10.87 10.57
N VAL A 188 -6.34 11.35 9.89
CA VAL A 188 -7.07 12.56 10.29
C VAL A 188 -8.50 12.21 10.60
N MET A 189 -8.95 12.54 11.81
CA MET A 189 -10.34 12.40 12.22
C MET A 189 -11.01 13.76 12.34
N GLY A 190 -12.06 14.00 11.55
CA GLY A 190 -12.87 15.22 11.63
C GLY A 190 -14.03 15.11 12.63
N GLY A 191 -14.51 16.25 13.11
CA GLY A 191 -15.73 16.30 13.94
C GLY A 191 -15.89 17.60 14.70
N ASP A 192 -16.93 18.36 14.37
CA ASP A 192 -17.26 19.63 15.02
C ASP A 192 -18.37 19.49 16.05
N GLU A 193 -18.39 20.42 17.01
CA GLU A 193 -19.42 20.51 18.07
C GLU A 193 -19.66 19.20 18.82
N LEU A 194 -18.59 18.47 19.13
CA LEU A 194 -18.69 17.20 19.84
C LEU A 194 -19.17 17.42 21.29
N THR A 195 -20.19 16.63 21.68
CA THR A 195 -20.79 16.61 23.05
C THR A 195 -20.61 15.27 23.75
N MET A 196 -20.10 14.27 23.04
CA MET A 196 -19.83 12.94 23.55
C MET A 196 -18.59 12.33 22.91
N THR A 197 -17.97 11.39 23.60
CA THR A 197 -16.86 10.60 23.07
C THR A 197 -17.22 10.01 21.72
N ARG A 198 -16.33 10.17 20.77
CA ARG A 198 -16.48 9.65 19.40
C ARG A 198 -15.38 8.68 19.06
N THR A 199 -15.74 7.50 18.61
CA THR A 199 -14.83 6.50 18.05
C THR A 199 -15.16 6.25 16.59
N ALA A 200 -14.15 6.19 15.72
CA ALA A 200 -14.32 5.86 14.31
C ALA A 200 -13.09 5.15 13.75
N GLU A 201 -13.32 4.31 12.73
CA GLU A 201 -12.28 3.76 11.89
C GLU A 201 -11.91 4.77 10.81
N VAL A 202 -10.65 5.17 10.77
CA VAL A 202 -10.15 6.24 9.91
C VAL A 202 -9.12 5.66 8.94
N PRO A 203 -9.22 5.92 7.63
CA PRO A 203 -8.18 5.58 6.69
C PRO A 203 -6.93 6.43 6.97
N PHE A 204 -5.78 5.91 6.56
CA PHE A 204 -4.51 6.59 6.77
C PHE A 204 -3.75 6.78 5.45
N VAL A 205 -2.77 7.65 5.47
CA VAL A 205 -1.80 7.89 4.39
C VAL A 205 -0.38 7.70 4.91
N LEU A 206 0.56 7.44 4.00
CA LEU A 206 1.98 7.32 4.31
C LEU A 206 2.66 8.66 4.16
N MET A 207 3.53 9.00 5.09
CA MET A 207 4.26 10.27 5.10
C MET A 207 5.77 10.03 5.13
N ASP A 208 6.49 10.89 4.42
CA ASP A 208 7.94 10.95 4.51
C ASP A 208 8.39 11.92 5.64
N LYS A 209 9.69 12.02 5.83
CA LYS A 209 10.32 12.93 6.82
C LYS A 209 10.06 14.42 6.59
N ASP A 210 9.60 14.81 5.41
CA ASP A 210 9.32 16.20 5.01
C ASP A 210 7.79 16.47 4.99
N ASP A 211 6.99 15.60 5.63
CA ASP A 211 5.52 15.64 5.72
C ASP A 211 4.84 15.59 4.35
N LYS A 212 5.44 14.88 3.40
CA LYS A 212 4.88 14.67 2.08
C LYS A 212 4.24 13.30 1.99
N GLU A 213 3.02 13.26 1.44
CA GLU A 213 2.30 12.03 1.17
C GLU A 213 3.02 11.17 0.11
N LEU A 214 3.15 9.88 0.42
CA LEU A 214 3.75 8.85 -0.43
C LEU A 214 2.67 7.96 -1.06
N ASP A 215 2.96 7.43 -2.24
CA ASP A 215 2.11 6.43 -2.88
C ASP A 215 2.20 5.09 -2.13
N SER A 216 1.06 4.49 -1.87
CA SER A 216 0.94 3.18 -1.21
C SER A 216 0.83 1.99 -2.19
N SER A 217 0.88 2.26 -3.51
CA SER A 217 0.75 1.23 -4.55
C SER A 217 1.86 0.19 -4.46
N GLY A 218 1.51 -1.08 -4.38
CA GLY A 218 2.49 -2.17 -4.27
C GLY A 218 3.01 -2.45 -2.87
N LEU A 219 2.49 -1.78 -1.85
CA LEU A 219 2.74 -2.06 -0.44
C LEU A 219 1.59 -2.87 0.17
N GLU A 220 1.91 -3.74 1.10
CA GLU A 220 0.96 -4.53 1.89
C GLU A 220 0.98 -4.04 3.34
N PHE A 221 -0.21 -3.96 3.94
CA PHE A 221 -0.42 -3.47 5.31
C PHE A 221 -1.06 -4.56 6.17
N ASP A 222 -0.69 -4.60 7.44
CA ASP A 222 -1.32 -5.50 8.42
C ASP A 222 -2.71 -5.00 8.87
N VAL A 223 -3.02 -3.71 8.68
CA VAL A 223 -4.32 -3.08 8.94
C VAL A 223 -4.69 -2.10 7.82
N ASP A 224 -6.00 -1.95 7.56
CA ASP A 224 -6.51 -1.02 6.55
C ASP A 224 -6.96 0.33 7.13
N THR A 225 -7.24 0.37 8.43
CA THR A 225 -7.76 1.55 9.15
C THR A 225 -7.17 1.64 10.55
N ILE A 226 -7.20 2.85 11.10
CA ILE A 226 -6.83 3.13 12.49
C ILE A 226 -8.11 3.42 13.27
N SER A 227 -8.31 2.75 14.39
CA SER A 227 -9.40 3.04 15.33
C SER A 227 -9.01 4.26 16.16
N VAL A 228 -9.73 5.37 15.98
CA VAL A 228 -9.45 6.65 16.66
C VAL A 228 -10.61 6.98 17.60
N THR A 229 -10.30 7.29 18.85
CA THR A 229 -11.26 7.71 19.86
C THR A 229 -10.89 9.10 20.36
N ILE A 230 -11.86 10.02 20.33
CA ILE A 230 -11.76 11.36 20.90
C ILE A 230 -12.62 11.37 22.17
N PRO A 231 -12.02 11.25 23.36
CA PRO A 231 -12.77 11.30 24.60
C PRO A 231 -13.26 12.73 24.85
N ILE A 232 -14.54 12.89 25.13
CA ILE A 232 -15.17 14.19 25.40
C ILE A 232 -15.69 14.22 26.81
N SER A 233 -15.26 15.21 27.58
CA SER A 233 -15.72 15.46 28.95
C SER A 233 -16.55 16.74 29.02
N MET A 234 -17.64 16.70 29.81
CA MET A 234 -18.43 17.88 30.14
C MET A 234 -17.71 18.71 31.18
N MET A 235 -17.66 20.03 30.99
CA MET A 235 -17.25 20.99 32.01
C MET A 235 -18.46 21.70 32.56
N LYS A 236 -18.54 21.83 33.90
CA LYS A 236 -19.61 22.53 34.59
C LYS A 236 -19.07 23.31 35.78
N GLU A 237 -19.47 24.57 35.90
CA GLU A 237 -19.22 25.38 37.09
C GLU A 237 -20.28 25.04 38.14
N VAL A 238 -19.82 24.63 39.32
CA VAL A 238 -20.67 24.14 40.40
C VAL A 238 -20.41 24.92 41.69
N PRO A 239 -21.47 25.43 42.36
CA PRO A 239 -21.30 26.16 43.59
C PRO A 239 -20.87 25.24 44.75
N LEU A 240 -20.02 25.78 45.61
CA LEU A 240 -19.61 25.14 46.84
C LEU A 240 -20.60 25.47 47.93
N TYR A 241 -20.91 24.50 48.78
CA TYR A 241 -21.84 24.62 49.86
C TYR A 241 -21.25 24.09 51.19
N VAL A 242 -21.55 24.77 52.26
CA VAL A 242 -21.19 24.35 53.62
C VAL A 242 -22.45 24.18 54.41
N GLN A 243 -22.63 23.01 54.99
CA GLN A 243 -23.75 22.74 55.89
C GLN A 243 -23.38 23.18 57.32
N CYS A 244 -24.28 23.90 57.98
CA CYS A 244 -24.07 24.32 59.38
C CYS A 244 -25.06 23.65 60.31
N SER A 245 -24.51 23.14 61.41
CA SER A 245 -25.32 22.74 62.57
C SER A 245 -25.38 23.91 63.53
N TYR A 246 -26.58 24.49 63.72
CA TYR A 246 -26.76 25.68 64.50
C TYR A 246 -27.00 25.32 65.98
N GLY A 247 -26.56 26.22 66.92
CA GLY A 247 -26.74 26.07 68.35
C GLY A 247 -26.05 27.19 69.12
N ALA A 248 -26.16 27.22 70.45
CA ALA A 248 -25.53 28.19 71.34
C ALA A 248 -25.78 29.68 70.97
N GLY A 249 -26.91 29.97 70.30
CA GLY A 249 -27.26 31.33 69.89
C GLY A 249 -26.95 31.64 68.44
N ALA A 250 -26.25 30.74 67.69
CA ALA A 250 -26.10 30.82 66.24
C ALA A 250 -27.37 30.33 65.53
N THR A 251 -27.88 31.12 64.58
CA THR A 251 -29.06 30.80 63.76
C THR A 251 -28.75 31.11 62.31
N GLU A 252 -29.53 30.58 61.35
CA GLU A 252 -29.40 30.89 59.96
C GLU A 252 -29.48 32.39 59.66
N GLU A 253 -30.29 33.15 60.44
CA GLU A 253 -30.49 34.57 60.23
C GLU A 253 -29.32 35.44 60.75
N ASN A 254 -28.51 34.93 61.69
CA ASN A 254 -27.39 35.69 62.26
C ASN A 254 -26.00 35.15 61.89
N THR A 255 -25.97 34.15 61.04
CA THR A 255 -24.73 33.53 60.60
C THR A 255 -24.43 33.94 59.14
N PHE A 256 -23.28 34.50 58.89
CA PHE A 256 -22.81 34.88 57.55
C PHE A 256 -21.70 33.92 57.12
N ILE A 257 -21.93 33.17 56.04
CA ILE A 257 -20.97 32.23 55.48
C ILE A 257 -20.38 32.83 54.19
N LYS A 258 -19.05 32.95 54.11
CA LYS A 258 -18.32 33.33 52.92
C LYS A 258 -17.45 32.16 52.50
N ILE A 259 -17.63 31.68 51.26
CA ILE A 259 -16.86 30.60 50.68
C ILE A 259 -16.01 31.19 49.58
N GLU A 260 -14.69 30.96 49.61
CA GLU A 260 -13.73 31.42 48.60
C GLU A 260 -12.85 30.24 48.14
N PRO A 261 -12.87 29.87 46.87
CA PRO A 261 -13.78 30.35 45.81
C PRO A 261 -15.23 29.90 46.08
N SER A 262 -16.21 30.64 45.57
CA SER A 262 -17.64 30.31 45.72
C SER A 262 -18.11 29.20 44.80
N THR A 263 -17.41 28.99 43.69
CA THR A 263 -17.65 27.99 42.64
C THR A 263 -16.36 27.29 42.25
N ILE A 264 -16.45 26.10 41.70
CA ILE A 264 -15.34 25.39 41.06
C ILE A 264 -15.83 24.80 39.75
N THR A 265 -14.91 24.67 38.77
CA THR A 265 -15.17 23.96 37.54
C THR A 265 -14.82 22.49 37.71
N ILE A 266 -15.78 21.64 37.42
CA ILE A 266 -15.60 20.18 37.38
C ILE A 266 -15.65 19.71 35.96
N SER A 267 -14.89 18.66 35.62
CA SER A 267 -14.94 18.00 34.30
C SER A 267 -15.05 16.49 34.47
N GLY A 268 -15.66 15.82 33.48
CA GLY A 268 -15.81 14.38 33.49
C GLY A 268 -16.96 13.91 32.62
N ASP A 269 -17.36 12.65 32.82
CA ASP A 269 -18.46 12.05 32.05
C ASP A 269 -19.75 12.89 32.19
N THR A 270 -20.38 13.16 31.03
CA THR A 270 -21.59 14.00 30.93
C THR A 270 -22.72 13.54 31.87
N SER A 271 -22.90 12.23 32.00
CA SER A 271 -23.99 11.67 32.85
C SER A 271 -23.75 11.93 34.33
N VAL A 272 -22.50 11.96 34.74
CA VAL A 272 -22.09 12.23 36.12
C VAL A 272 -22.12 13.74 36.41
N VAL A 273 -21.42 14.52 35.61
CA VAL A 273 -21.25 15.97 35.78
C VAL A 273 -22.60 16.70 35.72
N SER A 274 -23.49 16.31 34.77
CA SER A 274 -24.82 16.94 34.65
C SER A 274 -25.66 16.80 35.92
N SER A 275 -25.50 15.71 36.64
CA SER A 275 -26.27 15.41 37.89
C SER A 275 -25.79 16.20 39.09
N ILE A 276 -24.55 16.72 39.06
CA ILE A 276 -23.96 17.49 40.17
C ILE A 276 -24.42 18.93 40.08
N ASN A 277 -25.22 19.38 41.08
CA ASN A 277 -25.71 20.75 41.12
C ASN A 277 -25.06 21.60 42.22
N ARG A 278 -24.43 20.98 43.19
CA ARG A 278 -23.65 21.62 44.25
C ARG A 278 -22.64 20.63 44.82
N ILE A 279 -21.63 21.13 45.48
CA ILE A 279 -20.64 20.34 46.20
C ILE A 279 -20.67 20.74 47.66
N ASP A 280 -21.04 19.81 48.54
CA ASP A 280 -21.03 20.00 50.00
C ASP A 280 -19.57 19.79 50.47
N VAL A 281 -18.91 20.88 50.87
CA VAL A 281 -17.47 20.89 51.20
C VAL A 281 -17.23 20.43 52.64
N ALA A 282 -18.08 20.87 53.54
CA ALA A 282 -17.96 20.57 54.98
C ALA A 282 -19.29 20.71 55.71
N THR A 283 -19.37 20.09 56.86
CA THR A 283 -20.39 20.36 57.86
C THR A 283 -19.70 21.04 59.05
N ILE A 284 -20.12 22.25 59.37
CA ILE A 284 -19.56 23.06 60.47
C ILE A 284 -20.55 23.02 61.67
N ASP A 285 -20.04 22.62 62.81
CA ASP A 285 -20.80 22.65 64.04
C ASP A 285 -20.57 24.02 64.73
N LEU A 286 -21.64 24.78 64.83
CA LEU A 286 -21.67 26.12 65.47
C LEU A 286 -22.15 26.10 66.90
N THR A 287 -22.28 24.94 67.56
CA THR A 287 -22.78 24.83 68.92
C THR A 287 -21.81 25.38 69.97
N ASP A 288 -20.46 25.40 69.62
CA ASP A 288 -19.41 25.84 70.58
C ASP A 288 -18.68 27.12 70.13
N PHE A 289 -19.13 27.82 69.06
CA PHE A 289 -18.43 29.01 68.54
C PHE A 289 -18.86 30.31 69.12
N ALA A 290 -17.89 31.14 69.48
CA ALA A 290 -18.15 32.40 70.08
C ALA A 290 -18.33 33.59 69.07
N LEU A 291 -17.55 33.76 67.97
CA LEU A 291 -17.68 34.94 67.13
C LEU A 291 -17.25 34.78 65.68
N THR A 292 -16.13 34.08 65.31
CA THR A 292 -15.63 33.93 63.97
C THR A 292 -14.86 32.62 63.81
N LEU A 293 -15.18 31.83 62.80
CA LEU A 293 -14.39 30.67 62.36
C LEU A 293 -13.83 30.92 60.96
N GLN A 294 -12.57 30.62 60.76
CA GLN A 294 -11.95 30.54 59.43
C GLN A 294 -11.24 29.20 59.35
N ASP A 295 -11.57 28.42 58.36
CA ASP A 295 -10.96 27.11 58.13
C ASP A 295 -10.77 26.85 56.64
N THR A 296 -9.93 25.87 56.30
CA THR A 296 -9.61 25.48 54.91
C THR A 296 -9.90 24.00 54.76
N TYR A 297 -10.76 23.69 53.82
CA TYR A 297 -11.16 22.31 53.53
C TYR A 297 -10.62 21.86 52.17
N ALA A 298 -10.03 20.65 52.14
CA ALA A 298 -9.62 20.02 50.90
C ALA A 298 -10.83 19.36 50.22
N ILE A 299 -11.12 19.74 49.00
CA ILE A 299 -12.16 19.11 48.20
C ILE A 299 -11.61 17.85 47.56
N GLN A 300 -12.11 16.70 47.95
CA GLN A 300 -11.74 15.42 47.36
C GLN A 300 -12.90 14.89 46.50
N ILE A 301 -12.79 15.06 45.17
CA ILE A 301 -13.78 14.60 44.21
C ILE A 301 -13.20 13.32 43.58
N GLY A 302 -13.78 12.14 43.94
CA GLY A 302 -13.29 10.86 43.41
C GLY A 302 -13.44 10.76 41.93
N ARG A 303 -12.60 10.45 41.05
CA ARG A 303 -12.61 10.29 39.61
C ARG A 303 -12.92 11.51 38.73
N ALA A 304 -13.16 12.70 39.28
CA ALA A 304 -13.22 13.93 38.49
C ALA A 304 -11.88 14.68 38.64
N HIS A 305 -11.29 15.13 37.53
CA HIS A 305 -10.10 15.98 37.57
C HIS A 305 -10.50 17.41 37.99
N VAL A 306 -9.94 17.90 39.06
CA VAL A 306 -10.09 19.31 39.47
C VAL A 306 -8.95 20.10 38.84
N ARG A 307 -9.26 21.01 37.91
CA ARG A 307 -8.32 22.07 37.52
C ARG A 307 -8.48 23.26 38.45
N THR A 308 -7.47 23.52 39.28
CA THR A 308 -7.29 24.79 39.96
C THR A 308 -6.77 25.85 38.98
N PRO A 309 -7.27 27.09 39.04
CA PRO A 309 -6.81 28.17 38.15
C PRO A 309 -5.34 28.50 38.30
#